data_7aac0ddc359b1de52d322993858354dd
#
_entry.id   7aac0ddc359b1de52d322993858354dd
#
_cell.length_a   1.000
_cell.length_b   1.000
_cell.length_c   1.000
_cell.angle_alpha   90.00
_cell.angle_beta   90.00
_cell.angle_gamma   90.00
#
_symmetry.space_group_name_H-M   'P 1'
#
loop_
_entity.id
_entity.type
_entity.pdbx_description
1 polymer ?
#
loop_
_entity_poly.entity_id
_entity_poly.type
_entity_poly.pdbx_seq_one_letter_code
_entity_poly.pdbx_strand_id
1 'polypeptide(L)'
;MSAYLDNSATTKPCDECVSAVMNMLTDNFGNPSSLHNLGINAMKEIILARGAIADSLGVDKDEIIFTSGATEANNMALFGAAKAKKRLGNRIVTTAIEHESVLESAKELEKQGFEVVFLKPDIHGNISEEQLFEAVNKDTILVSMMYINNEVGTVMPVKSVAKAVKRAGALALVHIDCVQAYGKVNINPKKLGADLVSITAHKIHGPKGVGALYVNKNANLTDQNFARTFGGEQEKRLRPGTECSPLIAGFGAAVSSAGPVARASTTTMPCAILRRAKFPT
;
A
#
# COMPACT_ATOMS: atom_id res chain seq x y z
N MET A 1 17.54 23.58 19.34
CA MET A 1 16.42 22.90 18.65
C MET A 1 16.87 21.48 18.31
N SER A 2 16.11 20.47 18.67
CA SER A 2 16.40 19.09 18.27
C SER A 2 15.81 18.85 16.87
N ALA A 3 16.59 18.29 15.94
CA ALA A 3 16.10 17.86 14.64
C ALA A 3 15.51 16.44 14.73
N TYR A 4 14.31 16.23 14.15
CA TYR A 4 13.72 14.90 14.00
C TYR A 4 14.20 14.25 12.71
N LEU A 5 14.97 13.16 12.82
CA LEU A 5 15.61 12.49 11.66
C LEU A 5 15.03 11.10 11.37
N ASP A 6 13.99 10.66 12.08
CA ASP A 6 13.40 9.32 11.95
C ASP A 6 12.11 9.32 11.08
N ASN A 7 12.15 10.01 9.94
CA ASN A 7 11.00 10.10 9.03
C ASN A 7 10.65 8.77 8.35
N SER A 8 11.53 7.79 8.38
CA SER A 8 11.24 6.43 7.92
C SER A 8 10.28 5.69 8.87
N ALA A 9 10.33 5.97 10.17
CA ALA A 9 9.41 5.40 11.15
C ALA A 9 8.04 6.09 11.12
N THR A 10 8.00 7.42 11.12
CA THR A 10 6.78 8.24 10.98
C THR A 10 7.16 9.68 10.68
N THR A 11 6.23 10.48 10.18
CA THR A 11 6.42 11.92 9.97
C THR A 11 5.49 12.73 10.87
N LYS A 12 5.87 13.98 11.19
CA LYS A 12 4.97 14.93 11.84
C LYS A 12 3.87 15.33 10.84
N PRO A 13 2.58 15.29 11.22
CA PRO A 13 1.51 15.79 10.36
C PRO A 13 1.73 17.26 9.96
N CYS A 14 1.40 17.61 8.73
CA CYS A 14 1.40 19.00 8.25
C CYS A 14 0.21 19.77 8.83
N ASP A 15 0.29 21.09 8.79
CA ASP A 15 -0.74 21.97 9.38
C ASP A 15 -2.09 21.81 8.66
N GLU A 16 -2.08 21.60 7.34
CA GLU A 16 -3.27 21.34 6.54
C GLU A 16 -3.94 20.02 6.95
N CYS A 17 -3.12 18.98 7.22
CA CYS A 17 -3.62 17.71 7.75
C CYS A 17 -4.31 17.90 9.11
N VAL A 18 -3.65 18.61 10.03
CA VAL A 18 -4.20 18.87 11.36
C VAL A 18 -5.52 19.65 11.26
N SER A 19 -5.56 20.70 10.43
CA SER A 19 -6.75 21.51 10.20
C SER A 19 -7.91 20.70 9.63
N ALA A 20 -7.64 19.83 8.63
CA ALA A 20 -8.66 18.96 8.04
C ALA A 20 -9.23 17.97 9.07
N VAL A 21 -8.36 17.34 9.88
CA VAL A 21 -8.79 16.43 10.95
C VAL A 21 -9.68 17.15 11.96
N MET A 22 -9.25 18.34 12.42
CA MET A 22 -10.02 19.12 13.40
C MET A 22 -11.38 19.53 12.86
N ASN A 23 -11.47 20.02 11.63
CA ASN A 23 -12.73 20.36 10.97
C ASN A 23 -13.71 19.18 10.96
N MET A 24 -13.22 17.98 10.66
CA MET A 24 -14.06 16.77 10.65
C MET A 24 -14.46 16.31 12.05
N LEU A 25 -13.75 16.70 13.10
CA LEU A 25 -14.11 16.37 14.49
C LEU A 25 -15.06 17.39 15.10
N THR A 26 -15.07 18.64 14.63
CA THR A 26 -15.85 19.74 15.19
C THR A 26 -17.08 20.08 14.34
N ASP A 27 -16.89 20.38 13.08
CA ASP A 27 -17.93 20.98 12.23
C ASP A 27 -18.59 19.94 11.29
N ASN A 28 -17.82 19.00 10.74
CA ASN A 28 -18.26 18.01 9.77
C ASN A 28 -18.27 16.58 10.35
N PHE A 29 -18.65 16.41 11.62
CA PHE A 29 -18.61 15.14 12.36
C PHE A 29 -19.69 14.11 11.97
N GLY A 30 -20.52 14.40 10.96
CA GLY A 30 -21.62 13.53 10.54
C GLY A 30 -21.16 12.16 10.04
N ASN A 31 -22.03 11.15 10.22
CA ASN A 31 -21.76 9.84 9.63
C ASN A 31 -21.91 9.95 8.10
N PRO A 32 -20.88 9.57 7.31
CA PRO A 32 -20.91 9.69 5.84
C PRO A 32 -22.07 8.93 5.17
N SER A 33 -22.62 7.92 5.84
CA SER A 33 -23.77 7.13 5.33
C SER A 33 -25.12 7.82 5.56
N SER A 34 -25.17 8.94 6.31
CA SER A 34 -26.40 9.65 6.61
C SER A 34 -26.81 10.60 5.48
N LEU A 35 -28.15 10.68 5.21
CA LEU A 35 -28.69 11.49 4.12
C LEU A 35 -28.91 12.95 4.47
N HIS A 36 -28.70 13.36 5.71
CA HIS A 36 -28.80 14.76 6.14
C HIS A 36 -27.48 15.52 5.84
N ASN A 37 -27.54 16.86 5.92
CA ASN A 37 -26.43 17.74 5.52
C ASN A 37 -25.08 17.41 6.16
N LEU A 38 -25.02 17.05 7.45
CA LEU A 38 -23.76 16.70 8.11
C LEU A 38 -23.14 15.42 7.52
N GLY A 39 -23.97 14.42 7.21
CA GLY A 39 -23.48 13.20 6.54
C GLY A 39 -23.00 13.47 5.14
N ILE A 40 -23.77 14.26 4.36
CA ILE A 40 -23.40 14.66 2.99
C ILE A 40 -22.06 15.42 3.00
N ASN A 41 -21.86 16.33 3.95
CA ASN A 41 -20.60 17.07 4.08
C ASN A 41 -19.42 16.14 4.42
N ALA A 42 -19.61 15.24 5.36
CA ALA A 42 -18.57 14.24 5.69
C ALA A 42 -18.23 13.36 4.48
N MET A 43 -19.22 12.92 3.72
CA MET A 43 -18.98 12.13 2.50
C MET A 43 -18.24 12.93 1.42
N LYS A 44 -18.53 14.25 1.26
CA LYS A 44 -17.81 15.10 0.32
C LYS A 44 -16.30 15.13 0.61
N GLU A 45 -15.92 15.25 1.89
CA GLU A 45 -14.51 15.25 2.29
C GLU A 45 -13.81 13.91 1.99
N ILE A 46 -14.50 12.79 2.20
CA ILE A 46 -14.00 11.46 1.80
C ILE A 46 -13.78 11.38 0.28
N ILE A 47 -14.73 11.88 -0.52
CA ILE A 47 -14.63 11.89 -1.98
C ILE A 47 -13.46 12.77 -2.45
N LEU A 48 -13.25 13.93 -1.83
CA LEU A 48 -12.13 14.82 -2.15
C LEU A 48 -10.79 14.15 -1.80
N ALA A 49 -10.66 13.56 -0.62
CA ALA A 49 -9.46 12.83 -0.22
C ALA A 49 -9.15 11.66 -1.15
N ARG A 50 -10.17 10.87 -1.51
CA ARG A 50 -10.05 9.78 -2.47
C ARG A 50 -9.58 10.27 -3.84
N GLY A 51 -10.11 11.42 -4.28
CA GLY A 51 -9.69 12.09 -5.53
C GLY A 51 -8.22 12.46 -5.49
N ALA A 52 -7.76 13.14 -4.45
CA ALA A 52 -6.37 13.55 -4.31
C ALA A 52 -5.39 12.37 -4.35
N ILE A 53 -5.74 11.26 -3.68
CA ILE A 53 -4.93 10.04 -3.70
C ILE A 53 -4.93 9.40 -5.10
N ALA A 54 -6.08 9.28 -5.73
CA ALA A 54 -6.21 8.70 -7.06
C ALA A 54 -5.42 9.50 -8.11
N ASP A 55 -5.52 10.83 -8.08
CA ASP A 55 -4.79 11.74 -8.96
C ASP A 55 -3.27 11.61 -8.76
N SER A 56 -2.80 11.49 -7.50
CA SER A 56 -1.38 11.32 -7.18
C SER A 56 -0.79 10.02 -7.74
N LEU A 57 -1.60 8.98 -7.90
CA LEU A 57 -1.21 7.69 -8.47
C LEU A 57 -1.54 7.57 -9.97
N GLY A 58 -2.30 8.51 -10.53
CA GLY A 58 -2.78 8.46 -11.92
C GLY A 58 -3.75 7.31 -12.19
N VAL A 59 -4.70 7.09 -11.25
CA VAL A 59 -5.69 6.01 -11.29
C VAL A 59 -7.10 6.55 -11.08
N ASP A 60 -8.13 5.70 -11.23
CA ASP A 60 -9.49 6.09 -10.97
C ASP A 60 -9.80 6.10 -9.46
N LYS A 61 -10.67 7.03 -9.03
CA LYS A 61 -11.11 7.13 -7.62
C LYS A 61 -11.66 5.79 -7.10
N ASP A 62 -12.35 5.08 -7.97
CA ASP A 62 -12.96 3.79 -7.65
C ASP A 62 -11.98 2.65 -7.41
N GLU A 63 -10.71 2.86 -7.70
CA GLU A 63 -9.62 1.92 -7.47
C GLU A 63 -8.94 2.13 -6.10
N ILE A 64 -9.36 3.13 -5.32
CA ILE A 64 -8.81 3.42 -3.99
C ILE A 64 -9.75 2.91 -2.90
N ILE A 65 -9.24 2.09 -2.00
CA ILE A 65 -9.95 1.54 -0.83
C ILE A 65 -9.23 2.04 0.43
N PHE A 66 -9.93 2.76 1.30
CA PHE A 66 -9.37 3.22 2.57
C PHE A 66 -9.22 2.09 3.57
N THR A 67 -8.13 2.13 4.33
CA THR A 67 -7.78 1.16 5.37
C THR A 67 -7.33 1.90 6.64
N SER A 68 -7.15 1.19 7.74
CA SER A 68 -6.60 1.76 8.98
C SER A 68 -5.09 2.02 8.92
N GLY A 69 -4.42 1.62 7.84
CA GLY A 69 -3.00 1.78 7.62
C GLY A 69 -2.44 0.73 6.66
N ALA A 70 -1.15 0.79 6.40
CA ALA A 70 -0.49 -0.12 5.48
C ALA A 70 -0.55 -1.58 5.93
N THR A 71 -0.53 -1.85 7.23
CA THR A 71 -0.64 -3.22 7.74
C THR A 71 -1.95 -3.86 7.32
N GLU A 72 -3.08 -3.16 7.45
CA GLU A 72 -4.38 -3.64 6.95
C GLU A 72 -4.36 -3.77 5.43
N ALA A 73 -3.82 -2.79 4.70
CA ALA A 73 -3.73 -2.83 3.24
C ALA A 73 -2.91 -4.03 2.74
N ASN A 74 -1.75 -4.30 3.34
CA ASN A 74 -0.90 -5.46 3.01
C ASN A 74 -1.61 -6.79 3.33
N ASN A 75 -2.26 -6.90 4.49
CA ASN A 75 -3.04 -8.08 4.84
C ASN A 75 -4.20 -8.31 3.84
N MET A 76 -4.94 -7.25 3.48
CA MET A 76 -5.99 -7.32 2.47
C MET A 76 -5.42 -7.80 1.13
N ALA A 77 -4.28 -7.25 0.71
CA ALA A 77 -3.64 -7.62 -0.54
C ALA A 77 -3.23 -9.10 -0.55
N LEU A 78 -2.49 -9.56 0.45
CA LEU A 78 -1.95 -10.92 0.47
C LEU A 78 -3.05 -11.98 0.65
N PHE A 79 -3.85 -11.87 1.70
CA PHE A 79 -4.91 -12.84 1.97
C PHE A 79 -6.05 -12.75 0.96
N GLY A 80 -6.36 -11.55 0.47
CA GLY A 80 -7.35 -11.35 -0.57
C GLY A 80 -6.92 -12.01 -1.89
N ALA A 81 -5.66 -11.78 -2.31
CA ALA A 81 -5.09 -12.40 -3.50
C ALA A 81 -5.07 -13.94 -3.38
N ALA A 82 -4.59 -14.46 -2.23
CA ALA A 82 -4.58 -15.89 -1.96
C ALA A 82 -5.99 -16.51 -2.09
N LYS A 83 -7.01 -15.86 -1.48
CA LYS A 83 -8.42 -16.29 -1.60
C LYS A 83 -8.90 -16.24 -3.04
N ALA A 84 -8.64 -15.12 -3.76
CA ALA A 84 -9.14 -14.91 -5.11
C ALA A 84 -8.56 -15.89 -6.13
N LYS A 85 -7.29 -16.28 -5.95
CA LYS A 85 -6.53 -17.06 -6.94
C LYS A 85 -6.26 -18.52 -6.52
N LYS A 86 -6.74 -18.98 -5.36
CA LYS A 86 -6.49 -20.33 -4.82
C LYS A 86 -6.76 -21.48 -5.81
N ARG A 87 -7.69 -21.28 -6.75
CA ARG A 87 -8.02 -22.31 -7.76
C ARG A 87 -7.04 -22.34 -8.94
N LEU A 88 -6.18 -21.33 -9.07
CA LEU A 88 -5.26 -21.15 -10.22
C LEU A 88 -3.84 -21.60 -9.91
N GLY A 89 -3.50 -21.78 -8.65
CA GLY A 89 -2.17 -22.17 -8.21
C GLY A 89 -2.02 -22.06 -6.70
N ASN A 90 -0.81 -22.32 -6.21
CA ASN A 90 -0.51 -22.39 -4.78
C ASN A 90 0.74 -21.63 -4.38
N ARG A 91 1.46 -21.01 -5.33
CA ARG A 91 2.74 -20.36 -5.06
C ARG A 91 2.58 -18.86 -4.88
N ILE A 92 3.23 -18.32 -3.83
CA ILE A 92 3.36 -16.91 -3.52
C ILE A 92 4.85 -16.56 -3.50
N VAL A 93 5.24 -15.48 -4.17
CA VAL A 93 6.63 -15.01 -4.19
C VAL A 93 6.69 -13.64 -3.49
N THR A 94 7.62 -13.52 -2.55
CA THR A 94 7.91 -12.25 -1.84
C THR A 94 9.40 -12.14 -1.53
N THR A 95 9.84 -11.08 -0.85
CA THR A 95 11.24 -10.94 -0.45
C THR A 95 11.43 -11.21 1.05
N ALA A 96 12.63 -11.63 1.45
CA ALA A 96 12.97 -11.87 2.85
C ALA A 96 13.20 -10.56 3.65
N ILE A 97 13.11 -9.40 2.99
CA ILE A 97 13.34 -8.08 3.59
C ILE A 97 12.13 -7.17 3.52
N GLU A 98 10.94 -7.74 3.33
CA GLU A 98 9.69 -7.01 3.41
C GLU A 98 9.45 -6.48 4.83
N HIS A 99 8.55 -5.50 4.94
CA HIS A 99 8.04 -5.09 6.26
C HIS A 99 7.29 -6.26 6.93
N GLU A 100 7.32 -6.31 8.26
CA GLU A 100 6.67 -7.38 9.05
C GLU A 100 5.21 -7.63 8.69
N SER A 101 4.45 -6.60 8.30
CA SER A 101 3.06 -6.75 7.84
C SER A 101 2.91 -7.61 6.58
N VAL A 102 3.96 -7.72 5.76
CA VAL A 102 4.02 -8.65 4.61
C VAL A 102 4.63 -9.97 5.02
N LEU A 103 5.76 -9.97 5.76
CA LEU A 103 6.45 -11.19 6.17
C LEU A 103 5.56 -12.09 7.01
N GLU A 104 4.93 -11.56 8.05
CA GLU A 104 4.06 -12.35 8.93
C GLU A 104 2.79 -12.84 8.20
N SER A 105 2.23 -12.01 7.30
CA SER A 105 1.12 -12.44 6.43
C SER A 105 1.53 -13.58 5.49
N ALA A 106 2.73 -13.52 4.92
CA ALA A 106 3.26 -14.55 4.03
C ALA A 106 3.53 -15.87 4.80
N LYS A 107 4.14 -15.79 5.99
CA LYS A 107 4.33 -16.95 6.88
C LYS A 107 3.00 -17.57 7.32
N GLU A 108 1.99 -16.76 7.58
CA GLU A 108 0.66 -17.27 7.93
C GLU A 108 0.00 -17.98 6.75
N LEU A 109 0.17 -17.47 5.52
CA LEU A 109 -0.28 -18.16 4.31
C LEU A 109 0.47 -19.49 4.08
N GLU A 110 1.78 -19.54 4.40
CA GLU A 110 2.55 -20.79 4.38
C GLU A 110 1.97 -21.84 5.33
N LYS A 111 1.61 -21.46 6.58
CA LYS A 111 0.89 -22.35 7.52
C LYS A 111 -0.47 -22.81 6.99
N GLN A 112 -1.13 -22.00 6.15
CA GLN A 112 -2.39 -22.35 5.49
C GLN A 112 -2.20 -23.24 4.25
N GLY A 113 -0.96 -23.67 3.96
CA GLY A 113 -0.63 -24.64 2.92
C GLY A 113 -0.25 -24.02 1.57
N PHE A 114 -0.01 -22.71 1.50
CA PHE A 114 0.56 -22.09 0.30
C PHE A 114 2.07 -22.32 0.26
N GLU A 115 2.63 -22.48 -0.93
CA GLU A 115 4.08 -22.49 -1.15
C GLU A 115 4.58 -21.03 -1.19
N VAL A 116 5.30 -20.59 -0.16
CA VAL A 116 5.82 -19.23 -0.11
C VAL A 116 7.33 -19.22 -0.39
N VAL A 117 7.73 -18.46 -1.41
CA VAL A 117 9.13 -18.27 -1.79
C VAL A 117 9.59 -16.90 -1.32
N PHE A 118 10.55 -16.88 -0.39
CA PHE A 118 11.19 -15.67 0.11
C PHE A 118 12.51 -15.42 -0.63
N LEU A 119 12.55 -14.44 -1.54
CA LEU A 119 13.76 -14.05 -2.25
C LEU A 119 14.75 -13.43 -1.26
N LYS A 120 15.96 -13.98 -1.21
CA LYS A 120 17.02 -13.48 -0.33
C LYS A 120 17.79 -12.35 -1.00
N PRO A 121 17.97 -11.20 -0.34
CA PRO A 121 18.75 -10.10 -0.88
C PRO A 121 20.24 -10.43 -0.90
N ASP A 122 20.99 -9.69 -1.71
CA ASP A 122 22.44 -9.64 -1.63
C ASP A 122 22.91 -8.86 -0.38
N ILE A 123 24.22 -8.72 -0.21
CA ILE A 123 24.84 -7.99 0.92
C ILE A 123 24.51 -6.49 0.96
N HIS A 124 23.98 -5.94 -0.14
CA HIS A 124 23.55 -4.55 -0.28
C HIS A 124 22.02 -4.41 -0.17
N GLY A 125 21.31 -5.49 0.08
CA GLY A 125 19.86 -5.49 0.19
C GLY A 125 19.13 -5.48 -1.17
N ASN A 126 19.78 -5.85 -2.27
CA ASN A 126 19.16 -5.90 -3.59
C ASN A 126 18.58 -7.28 -3.90
N ILE A 127 17.48 -7.29 -4.62
CA ILE A 127 16.93 -8.48 -5.28
C ILE A 127 17.21 -8.34 -6.78
N SER A 128 17.76 -9.37 -7.40
CA SER A 128 18.01 -9.35 -8.84
C SER A 128 16.76 -9.70 -9.66
N GLU A 129 16.73 -9.27 -10.93
CA GLU A 129 15.65 -9.64 -11.84
C GLU A 129 15.68 -11.15 -12.15
N GLU A 130 16.88 -11.75 -12.19
CA GLU A 130 17.08 -13.18 -12.42
C GLU A 130 16.44 -14.01 -11.33
N GLN A 131 16.69 -13.69 -10.05
CA GLN A 131 16.04 -14.36 -8.91
C GLN A 131 14.51 -14.31 -9.04
N LEU A 132 13.97 -13.15 -9.43
CA LEU A 132 12.54 -12.97 -9.61
C LEU A 132 12.01 -13.85 -10.77
N PHE A 133 12.73 -13.89 -11.91
CA PHE A 133 12.35 -14.69 -13.07
C PHE A 133 12.43 -16.20 -12.83
N GLU A 134 13.33 -16.65 -11.97
CA GLU A 134 13.46 -18.06 -11.57
C GLU A 134 12.39 -18.47 -10.57
N ALA A 135 12.02 -17.58 -9.63
CA ALA A 135 11.06 -17.90 -8.59
C ALA A 135 9.60 -17.94 -9.08
N VAL A 136 9.26 -17.11 -10.08
CA VAL A 136 7.90 -17.02 -10.60
C VAL A 136 7.67 -18.11 -11.64
N ASN A 137 6.67 -18.96 -11.44
CA ASN A 137 6.27 -20.04 -12.35
C ASN A 137 4.75 -20.03 -12.60
N LYS A 138 4.23 -20.99 -13.36
CA LYS A 138 2.80 -21.06 -13.72
C LYS A 138 1.86 -21.19 -12.53
N ASP A 139 2.32 -21.79 -11.43
CA ASP A 139 1.52 -21.99 -10.21
C ASP A 139 1.55 -20.74 -9.29
N THR A 140 2.31 -19.71 -9.68
CA THR A 140 2.36 -18.46 -8.92
C THR A 140 1.04 -17.70 -9.04
N ILE A 141 0.45 -17.35 -7.89
CA ILE A 141 -0.83 -16.64 -7.78
C ILE A 141 -0.68 -15.21 -7.26
N LEU A 142 0.44 -14.92 -6.61
CA LEU A 142 0.78 -13.60 -6.07
C LEU A 142 2.28 -13.38 -6.10
N VAL A 143 2.70 -12.21 -6.55
CA VAL A 143 4.04 -11.69 -6.29
C VAL A 143 3.87 -10.40 -5.49
N SER A 144 4.44 -10.35 -4.29
CA SER A 144 4.41 -9.19 -3.41
C SER A 144 5.83 -8.68 -3.19
N MET A 145 6.07 -7.39 -3.46
CA MET A 145 7.39 -6.78 -3.33
C MET A 145 7.27 -5.33 -2.84
N MET A 146 8.05 -4.96 -1.84
CA MET A 146 8.17 -3.55 -1.47
C MET A 146 8.91 -2.75 -2.55
N TYR A 147 8.56 -1.47 -2.71
CA TYR A 147 9.25 -0.61 -3.67
C TYR A 147 10.58 -0.10 -3.12
N ILE A 148 10.55 0.39 -1.88
CA ILE A 148 11.75 0.91 -1.17
C ILE A 148 11.79 0.25 0.20
N ASN A 149 12.93 -0.32 0.55
CA ASN A 149 13.11 -0.94 1.86
C ASN A 149 13.14 0.13 2.97
N ASN A 150 12.44 -0.13 4.06
CA ASN A 150 12.27 0.80 5.17
C ASN A 150 13.51 0.92 6.08
N GLU A 151 14.42 -0.06 6.05
CA GLU A 151 15.62 -0.10 6.90
C GLU A 151 16.85 0.44 6.17
N VAL A 152 17.12 -0.08 4.98
CA VAL A 152 18.35 0.23 4.23
C VAL A 152 18.14 1.18 3.05
N GLY A 153 16.87 1.45 2.66
CA GLY A 153 16.54 2.39 1.58
C GLY A 153 16.77 1.85 0.16
N THR A 154 17.09 0.56 0.01
CA THR A 154 17.28 -0.05 -1.31
C THR A 154 15.99 -0.01 -2.13
N VAL A 155 16.14 0.33 -3.41
CA VAL A 155 15.02 0.38 -4.38
C VAL A 155 14.93 -0.97 -5.08
N MET A 156 13.79 -1.66 -4.93
CA MET A 156 13.55 -2.99 -5.49
C MET A 156 13.19 -2.94 -6.98
N PRO A 157 13.42 -4.03 -7.74
CA PRO A 157 13.14 -4.12 -9.17
C PRO A 157 11.65 -4.31 -9.48
N VAL A 158 10.77 -3.49 -8.88
CA VAL A 158 9.31 -3.63 -8.97
C VAL A 158 8.78 -3.59 -10.40
N LYS A 159 9.49 -2.90 -11.32
CA LYS A 159 9.13 -2.87 -12.75
C LYS A 159 9.27 -4.24 -13.44
N SER A 160 10.03 -5.15 -12.85
CA SER A 160 10.29 -6.49 -13.39
C SER A 160 9.31 -7.53 -12.87
N VAL A 161 8.53 -7.22 -11.83
CA VAL A 161 7.53 -8.14 -11.26
C VAL A 161 6.49 -8.54 -12.32
N ALA A 162 5.85 -7.59 -12.97
CA ALA A 162 4.85 -7.88 -14.01
C ALA A 162 5.46 -8.60 -15.22
N LYS A 163 6.74 -8.31 -15.54
CA LYS A 163 7.47 -9.01 -16.60
C LYS A 163 7.71 -10.49 -16.24
N ALA A 164 8.08 -10.77 -14.96
CA ALA A 164 8.27 -12.13 -14.48
C ALA A 164 6.96 -12.93 -14.54
N VAL A 165 5.87 -12.36 -14.08
CA VAL A 165 4.53 -12.97 -14.16
C VAL A 165 4.15 -13.29 -15.61
N LYS A 166 4.32 -12.33 -16.53
CA LYS A 166 4.04 -12.52 -17.96
C LYS A 166 4.94 -13.60 -18.59
N ARG A 167 6.26 -13.58 -18.29
CA ARG A 167 7.23 -14.57 -18.79
C ARG A 167 6.88 -15.99 -18.37
N ALA A 168 6.46 -16.16 -17.11
CA ALA A 168 6.07 -17.45 -16.56
C ALA A 168 4.71 -17.95 -17.10
N GLY A 169 3.93 -17.09 -17.76
CA GLY A 169 2.54 -17.40 -18.14
C GLY A 169 1.63 -17.59 -16.93
N ALA A 170 1.98 -16.97 -15.79
CA ALA A 170 1.21 -17.05 -14.56
C ALA A 170 0.00 -16.10 -14.58
N LEU A 171 -1.07 -16.48 -13.89
CA LEU A 171 -2.25 -15.63 -13.64
C LEU A 171 -2.16 -14.93 -12.27
N ALA A 172 -0.93 -14.63 -11.84
CA ALA A 172 -0.62 -14.02 -10.56
C ALA A 172 -1.06 -12.56 -10.50
N LEU A 173 -1.52 -12.15 -9.31
CA LEU A 173 -1.66 -10.74 -8.97
C LEU A 173 -0.29 -10.15 -8.58
N VAL A 174 -0.09 -8.90 -8.92
CA VAL A 174 1.10 -8.12 -8.56
C VAL A 174 0.73 -7.14 -7.46
N HIS A 175 1.32 -7.31 -6.28
CA HIS A 175 1.21 -6.40 -5.16
C HIS A 175 2.53 -5.66 -4.94
N ILE A 176 2.47 -4.33 -4.80
CA ILE A 176 3.63 -3.50 -4.49
C ILE A 176 3.34 -2.73 -3.18
N ASP A 177 4.17 -2.98 -2.15
CA ASP A 177 4.16 -2.14 -0.95
C ASP A 177 4.91 -0.84 -1.25
N CYS A 178 4.16 0.25 -1.39
CA CYS A 178 4.68 1.57 -1.69
C CYS A 178 4.77 2.49 -0.47
N VAL A 179 4.68 1.97 0.74
CA VAL A 179 4.66 2.75 1.98
C VAL A 179 5.85 3.70 2.10
N GLN A 180 7.06 3.24 1.78
CA GLN A 180 8.25 4.11 1.81
C GLN A 180 8.45 4.90 0.52
N ALA A 181 7.81 4.52 -0.56
CA ALA A 181 7.95 5.16 -1.87
C ALA A 181 6.94 6.29 -2.10
N TYR A 182 5.72 6.15 -1.54
CA TYR A 182 4.63 7.10 -1.74
C TYR A 182 5.00 8.50 -1.23
N GLY A 183 4.71 9.51 -2.06
CA GLY A 183 5.09 10.90 -1.79
C GLY A 183 6.58 11.23 -1.96
N LYS A 184 7.44 10.24 -2.25
CA LYS A 184 8.90 10.42 -2.42
C LYS A 184 9.36 10.15 -3.86
N VAL A 185 8.72 9.20 -4.52
CA VAL A 185 8.96 8.88 -5.94
C VAL A 185 7.63 8.83 -6.70
N ASN A 186 7.70 9.02 -8.01
CA ASN A 186 6.50 8.95 -8.85
C ASN A 186 6.04 7.49 -8.97
N ILE A 187 4.86 7.20 -8.46
CA ILE A 187 4.24 5.87 -8.50
C ILE A 187 3.07 5.94 -9.47
N ASN A 188 3.07 5.07 -10.46
CA ASN A 188 1.93 4.84 -11.33
C ASN A 188 1.67 3.34 -11.40
N PRO A 189 0.67 2.81 -10.71
CA PRO A 189 0.37 1.38 -10.65
C PRO A 189 0.21 0.73 -12.02
N LYS A 190 -0.46 1.42 -12.96
CA LYS A 190 -0.67 0.91 -14.33
C LYS A 190 0.64 0.76 -15.10
N LYS A 191 1.60 1.70 -14.94
CA LYS A 191 2.93 1.61 -15.55
C LYS A 191 3.82 0.53 -14.90
N LEU A 192 3.59 0.25 -13.62
CA LEU A 192 4.28 -0.84 -12.90
C LEU A 192 3.66 -2.20 -13.23
N GLY A 193 2.46 -2.25 -13.81
CA GLY A 193 1.69 -3.47 -13.99
C GLY A 193 1.22 -4.05 -12.65
N ALA A 194 1.02 -3.20 -11.64
CA ALA A 194 0.54 -3.59 -10.33
C ALA A 194 -0.98 -3.71 -10.32
N ASP A 195 -1.48 -4.78 -9.69
CA ASP A 195 -2.91 -4.98 -9.42
C ASP A 195 -3.31 -4.41 -8.06
N LEU A 196 -2.37 -4.40 -7.12
CA LEU A 196 -2.55 -3.96 -5.74
C LEU A 196 -1.36 -3.08 -5.33
N VAL A 197 -1.64 -1.93 -4.69
CA VAL A 197 -0.59 -1.06 -4.14
C VAL A 197 -1.00 -0.57 -2.75
N SER A 198 -0.17 -0.83 -1.75
CA SER A 198 -0.38 -0.37 -0.37
C SER A 198 0.33 0.95 -0.10
N ILE A 199 -0.39 1.90 0.50
CA ILE A 199 0.12 3.21 0.93
C ILE A 199 -0.39 3.59 2.31
N THR A 200 0.28 4.54 2.97
CA THR A 200 -0.14 5.05 4.29
C THR A 200 0.11 6.55 4.43
N ALA A 201 -0.70 7.22 5.21
CA ALA A 201 -0.63 8.66 5.41
C ALA A 201 0.56 9.11 6.26
N HIS A 202 0.88 8.37 7.33
CA HIS A 202 1.85 8.83 8.34
C HIS A 202 3.32 8.82 7.86
N LYS A 203 3.60 8.37 6.66
CA LYS A 203 4.93 8.45 6.02
C LYS A 203 5.07 9.67 5.10
N ILE A 204 3.99 10.43 4.90
CA ILE A 204 3.91 11.61 4.02
C ILE A 204 3.28 12.81 4.72
N HIS A 205 3.56 13.00 5.99
CA HIS A 205 3.02 14.10 6.82
C HIS A 205 1.49 14.08 7.02
N GLY A 206 0.87 12.92 6.84
CA GLY A 206 -0.52 12.65 7.19
C GLY A 206 -0.68 12.04 8.57
N PRO A 207 -1.92 11.75 9.00
CA PRO A 207 -2.20 11.17 10.31
C PRO A 207 -1.86 9.69 10.38
N LYS A 208 -1.56 9.18 11.57
CA LYS A 208 -1.56 7.74 11.86
C LYS A 208 -3.00 7.21 11.84
N GLY A 209 -3.18 5.91 11.64
CA GLY A 209 -4.49 5.27 11.71
C GLY A 209 -5.27 5.30 10.39
N VAL A 210 -4.65 5.71 9.29
CA VAL A 210 -5.24 5.65 7.94
C VAL A 210 -4.19 5.29 6.89
N GLY A 211 -4.61 4.48 5.93
CA GLY A 211 -3.89 4.13 4.72
C GLY A 211 -4.86 3.87 3.59
N ALA A 212 -4.36 3.38 2.47
CA ALA A 212 -5.20 2.95 1.37
C ALA A 212 -4.57 1.79 0.61
N LEU A 213 -5.42 0.99 0.01
CA LEU A 213 -5.09 -0.03 -0.96
C LEU A 213 -5.63 0.40 -2.33
N TYR A 214 -4.74 0.56 -3.31
CA TYR A 214 -5.15 0.58 -4.71
C TYR A 214 -5.51 -0.83 -5.13
N VAL A 215 -6.67 -0.97 -5.78
CA VAL A 215 -7.17 -2.23 -6.33
C VAL A 215 -7.51 -2.00 -7.80
N ASN A 216 -6.75 -2.62 -8.69
CA ASN A 216 -6.98 -2.52 -10.13
C ASN A 216 -8.37 -3.07 -10.48
N LYS A 217 -9.22 -2.23 -11.06
CA LYS A 217 -10.59 -2.60 -11.46
C LYS A 217 -10.65 -3.77 -12.46
N ASN A 218 -9.58 -3.99 -13.23
CA ASN A 218 -9.48 -5.08 -14.19
C ASN A 218 -9.01 -6.41 -13.57
N ALA A 219 -8.61 -6.41 -12.29
CA ALA A 219 -8.18 -7.63 -11.59
C ALA A 219 -9.35 -8.54 -11.18
N ASN A 220 -10.61 -8.09 -11.40
CA ASN A 220 -11.85 -8.79 -11.06
C ASN A 220 -11.92 -9.23 -9.58
N LEU A 221 -11.48 -8.33 -8.69
CA LEU A 221 -11.51 -8.53 -7.25
C LEU A 221 -12.82 -7.96 -6.68
N THR A 222 -13.58 -8.80 -6.00
CA THR A 222 -14.92 -8.48 -5.46
C THR A 222 -14.98 -8.81 -3.97
N ASP A 223 -16.04 -8.38 -3.30
CA ASP A 223 -16.32 -8.77 -1.91
C ASP A 223 -16.35 -10.28 -1.71
N GLN A 224 -16.87 -11.03 -2.67
CA GLN A 224 -16.99 -12.48 -2.58
C GLN A 224 -15.64 -13.21 -2.65
N ASN A 225 -14.75 -12.77 -3.55
CA ASN A 225 -13.49 -13.45 -3.79
C ASN A 225 -12.27 -12.82 -3.12
N PHE A 226 -12.34 -11.54 -2.67
CA PHE A 226 -11.20 -10.81 -2.15
C PHE A 226 -11.40 -10.32 -0.70
N ALA A 227 -12.59 -9.84 -0.31
CA ALA A 227 -12.82 -9.27 1.01
C ALA A 227 -12.49 -10.26 2.15
N ARG A 228 -11.92 -9.70 3.24
CA ARG A 228 -11.51 -10.44 4.46
C ARG A 228 -12.36 -10.10 5.67
N THR A 229 -13.02 -8.95 5.65
CA THR A 229 -13.96 -8.49 6.67
C THR A 229 -15.35 -8.39 6.06
N PHE A 230 -16.39 -8.58 6.88
CA PHE A 230 -17.78 -8.61 6.43
C PHE A 230 -18.58 -7.60 7.22
N GLY A 231 -19.52 -6.89 6.56
CA GLY A 231 -20.31 -5.84 7.18
C GLY A 231 -21.15 -5.07 6.16
N GLY A 232 -21.23 -3.76 6.33
CA GLY A 232 -21.98 -2.85 5.45
C GLY A 232 -21.35 -2.66 4.06
N GLU A 233 -21.83 -1.63 3.36
CA GLU A 233 -21.48 -1.39 1.95
C GLU A 233 -20.25 -0.51 1.77
N GLN A 234 -19.65 -0.03 2.88
CA GLN A 234 -18.50 0.86 2.85
C GLN A 234 -17.37 0.26 2.02
N GLU A 235 -16.61 1.13 1.37
CA GLU A 235 -15.47 0.75 0.53
C GLU A 235 -15.82 -0.40 -0.45
N LYS A 236 -17.03 -0.34 -1.05
CA LYS A 236 -17.55 -1.35 -2.00
C LYS A 236 -17.60 -2.77 -1.42
N ARG A 237 -17.85 -2.89 -0.12
CA ARG A 237 -17.83 -4.15 0.63
C ARG A 237 -16.46 -4.84 0.68
N LEU A 238 -15.41 -4.23 0.15
CA LEU A 238 -14.05 -4.74 0.27
C LEU A 238 -13.49 -4.48 1.67
N ARG A 239 -13.88 -3.35 2.27
CA ARG A 239 -13.49 -2.96 3.63
C ARG A 239 -14.68 -2.29 4.34
N PRO A 240 -15.66 -3.07 4.81
CA PRO A 240 -16.81 -2.54 5.52
C PRO A 240 -16.45 -1.93 6.88
N GLY A 241 -17.37 -1.14 7.43
CA GLY A 241 -17.23 -0.38 8.67
C GLY A 241 -17.23 1.11 8.42
N THR A 242 -17.83 1.88 9.34
CA THR A 242 -17.92 3.33 9.21
C THR A 242 -16.55 3.92 8.94
N GLU A 243 -16.45 4.73 7.90
CA GLU A 243 -15.20 5.34 7.47
C GLU A 243 -14.72 6.35 8.52
N CYS A 244 -13.43 6.31 8.82
CA CYS A 244 -12.79 7.27 9.71
C CYS A 244 -12.60 8.61 8.97
N SER A 245 -13.71 9.31 8.73
CA SER A 245 -13.73 10.55 7.93
C SER A 245 -12.70 11.60 8.38
N PRO A 246 -12.39 11.81 9.67
CA PRO A 246 -11.36 12.76 10.08
C PRO A 246 -9.97 12.38 9.56
N LEU A 247 -9.56 11.11 9.71
CA LEU A 247 -8.25 10.68 9.29
C LEU A 247 -8.13 10.59 7.76
N ILE A 248 -9.22 10.24 7.07
CA ILE A 248 -9.30 10.23 5.61
C ILE A 248 -9.13 11.64 5.05
N ALA A 249 -9.84 12.63 5.59
CA ALA A 249 -9.70 14.03 5.21
C ALA A 249 -8.26 14.53 5.44
N GLY A 250 -7.67 14.20 6.61
CA GLY A 250 -6.28 14.51 6.92
C GLY A 250 -5.29 13.86 5.94
N PHE A 251 -5.54 12.64 5.48
CA PHE A 251 -4.74 11.97 4.46
C PHE A 251 -4.82 12.71 3.12
N GLY A 252 -6.03 13.06 2.67
CA GLY A 252 -6.23 13.83 1.44
C GLY A 252 -5.54 15.19 1.48
N ALA A 253 -5.62 15.90 2.61
CA ALA A 253 -4.94 17.18 2.82
C ALA A 253 -3.41 17.04 2.74
N ALA A 254 -2.84 16.00 3.37
CA ALA A 254 -1.40 15.73 3.31
C ALA A 254 -0.92 15.43 1.88
N VAL A 255 -1.70 14.67 1.10
CA VAL A 255 -1.39 14.40 -0.32
C VAL A 255 -1.42 15.68 -1.14
N SER A 256 -2.43 16.53 -0.94
CA SER A 256 -2.58 17.79 -1.67
C SER A 256 -1.48 18.80 -1.32
N SER A 257 -1.06 18.86 -0.05
CA SER A 257 -0.01 19.75 0.45
C SER A 257 1.39 19.34 -0.02
N ALA A 258 1.64 18.04 -0.21
CA ALA A 258 2.94 17.53 -0.69
C ALA A 258 3.30 18.01 -2.11
N GLY A 259 2.32 18.52 -2.85
CA GLY A 259 2.50 18.95 -4.24
C GLY A 259 2.82 17.77 -5.19
N PRO A 260 2.97 18.04 -6.49
CA PRO A 260 3.48 17.02 -7.41
C PRO A 260 4.89 16.64 -6.95
N VAL A 261 5.15 15.36 -6.76
CA VAL A 261 6.49 14.84 -6.45
C VAL A 261 7.46 15.48 -7.44
N ALA A 262 8.26 16.45 -6.96
CA ALA A 262 9.28 17.07 -7.76
C ALA A 262 10.06 15.91 -8.39
N ARG A 263 10.29 15.96 -9.70
CA ARG A 263 11.08 14.95 -10.41
C ARG A 263 12.42 14.85 -9.69
N ALA A 264 12.47 13.99 -8.68
CA ALA A 264 13.69 13.72 -7.97
C ALA A 264 14.64 13.16 -9.01
N SER A 265 15.59 13.99 -9.43
CA SER A 265 16.78 13.52 -10.11
C SER A 265 17.32 12.37 -9.26
N THR A 266 17.68 11.29 -9.87
CA THR A 266 18.15 10.03 -9.29
C THR A 266 19.47 10.15 -8.50
N THR A 267 19.73 11.30 -7.90
CA THR A 267 20.96 11.60 -7.18
C THR A 267 20.60 12.07 -5.77
N THR A 268 20.95 11.22 -4.80
CA THR A 268 20.94 11.45 -3.34
C THR A 268 19.56 11.52 -2.66
N MET A 269 19.04 10.34 -2.27
CA MET A 269 18.18 10.26 -1.10
C MET A 269 18.99 10.65 0.15
N PRO A 270 18.44 11.45 1.10
CA PRO A 270 19.10 11.66 2.38
C PRO A 270 19.24 10.29 3.06
N CYS A 271 20.48 9.96 3.38
CA CYS A 271 20.86 8.73 4.06
C CYS A 271 19.96 8.48 5.28
N ALA A 272 19.20 7.41 5.26
CA ALA A 272 18.62 6.86 6.47
C ALA A 272 19.78 6.48 7.38
N ILE A 273 19.75 6.93 8.63
CA ILE A 273 20.79 6.65 9.61
C ILE A 273 20.92 5.14 9.73
N LEU A 274 22.10 4.65 9.36
CA LEU A 274 22.54 3.27 9.55
C LEU A 274 22.42 2.89 11.03
N ARG A 275 21.30 2.33 11.46
CA ARG A 275 21.32 1.44 12.62
C ARG A 275 21.98 0.16 12.15
N ARG A 276 23.07 -0.21 12.81
CA ARG A 276 23.72 -1.52 12.62
C ARG A 276 22.67 -2.61 12.87
N ALA A 277 22.03 -3.08 11.82
CA ALA A 277 21.26 -4.30 11.90
C ALA A 277 22.25 -5.45 12.09
N LYS A 278 22.19 -6.11 13.24
CA LYS A 278 22.83 -7.42 13.42
C LYS A 278 21.96 -8.40 12.64
N PHE A 279 22.42 -8.83 11.47
CA PHE A 279 21.85 -9.99 10.82
C PHE A 279 22.25 -11.23 11.63
N PRO A 280 21.32 -12.11 12.02
CA PRO A 280 21.69 -13.41 12.56
C PRO A 280 22.34 -14.22 11.45
N THR A 281 23.52 -14.75 11.75
CA THR A 281 24.30 -15.69 10.92
C THR A 281 23.55 -17.01 10.72
#